data_cd193cc9461448dd9d494b123ee63cf2
#
_entry.id   cd193cc9461448dd9d494b123ee63cf2
#
_cell.length_a   1.000
_cell.length_b   1.000
_cell.length_c   1.000
_cell.angle_alpha   90.00
_cell.angle_beta   90.00
_cell.angle_gamma   90.00
#
_symmetry.space_group_name_H-M   'P 1'
#
loop_
_entity.id
_entity.type
_entity.pdbx_description
1 polymer ?
#
loop_
_entity_poly.entity_id
_entity_poly.type
_entity_poly.pdbx_seq_one_letter_code
_entity_poly.pdbx_strand_id
1 'polypeptide(L)'
;MKNINWKEEIIDFLKTLLVSFLVIFLFTKFIAKPVRVNQNSMYPTVLDQSVGITNIFSVEVLHDINRFDIVVVQTDDGKNLIKRVVGLPNDTISFKNDVLYVNGLPMEQPFLDEAYVNEEKAKYGLFTNDIEEITLGPDEIYCLGDNRPYSKDSREYGPFRESQVIGKGIFLLYPFNRFGGVE
;
A
#
# COMPACT_ATOMS: atom_id res chain seq x y z
N MET A 1 -21.32 50.15 -18.56
CA MET A 1 -21.07 49.25 -17.41
C MET A 1 -22.10 48.15 -17.48
N LYS A 2 -21.66 46.88 -17.51
CA LYS A 2 -22.60 45.73 -17.53
C LYS A 2 -23.28 45.66 -16.15
N ASN A 3 -24.61 45.73 -16.11
CA ASN A 3 -25.32 45.54 -14.84
C ASN A 3 -25.10 44.11 -14.38
N ILE A 4 -24.34 43.92 -13.32
CA ILE A 4 -24.06 42.60 -12.70
C ILE A 4 -25.36 42.19 -11.98
N ASN A 5 -25.96 41.08 -12.43
CA ASN A 5 -27.08 40.48 -11.72
C ASN A 5 -26.54 39.58 -10.59
N TRP A 6 -26.34 40.16 -9.42
CA TRP A 6 -25.78 39.45 -8.27
C TRP A 6 -26.51 38.16 -7.86
N LYS A 7 -27.81 38.06 -8.17
CA LYS A 7 -28.58 36.82 -7.90
C LYS A 7 -28.15 35.70 -8.81
N GLU A 8 -27.98 35.97 -10.11
CA GLU A 8 -27.50 34.96 -11.07
C GLU A 8 -26.06 34.53 -10.76
N GLU A 9 -25.17 35.46 -10.46
CA GLU A 9 -23.81 35.21 -10.11
C GLU A 9 -23.73 34.32 -8.84
N ILE A 10 -24.53 34.59 -7.80
CA ILE A 10 -24.56 33.76 -6.57
C ILE A 10 -25.12 32.36 -6.90
N ILE A 11 -26.15 32.24 -7.70
CA ILE A 11 -26.71 30.95 -8.08
C ILE A 11 -25.69 30.12 -8.86
N ASP A 12 -24.99 30.72 -9.79
CA ASP A 12 -23.98 30.01 -10.60
C ASP A 12 -22.74 29.65 -9.75
N PHE A 13 -22.34 30.48 -8.81
CA PHE A 13 -21.33 30.14 -7.82
C PHE A 13 -21.73 28.92 -6.95
N LEU A 14 -22.98 28.92 -6.44
CA LEU A 14 -23.49 27.80 -5.63
C LEU A 14 -23.62 26.52 -6.45
N LYS A 15 -24.05 26.57 -7.71
CA LYS A 15 -24.06 25.41 -8.61
C LYS A 15 -22.65 24.85 -8.82
N THR A 16 -21.69 25.73 -9.12
CA THR A 16 -20.28 25.34 -9.31
C THR A 16 -19.71 24.68 -8.05
N LEU A 17 -19.99 25.26 -6.89
CA LEU A 17 -19.56 24.70 -5.61
C LEU A 17 -20.16 23.31 -5.36
N LEU A 18 -21.46 23.15 -5.62
CA LEU A 18 -22.16 21.87 -5.47
C LEU A 18 -21.58 20.80 -6.41
N VAL A 19 -21.39 21.14 -7.69
CA VAL A 19 -20.80 20.22 -8.67
C VAL A 19 -19.38 19.83 -8.27
N SER A 20 -18.56 20.80 -7.88
CA SER A 20 -17.19 20.54 -7.43
C SER A 20 -17.16 19.62 -6.21
N PHE A 21 -18.02 19.87 -5.23
CA PHE A 21 -18.17 19.00 -4.06
C PHE A 21 -18.58 17.58 -4.44
N LEU A 22 -19.56 17.44 -5.34
CA LEU A 22 -20.02 16.12 -5.82
C LEU A 22 -18.90 15.36 -6.53
N VAL A 23 -18.13 16.03 -7.39
CA VAL A 23 -16.99 15.42 -8.10
C VAL A 23 -15.93 14.95 -7.11
N ILE A 24 -15.53 15.80 -6.16
CA ILE A 24 -14.55 15.44 -5.13
C ILE A 24 -15.07 14.27 -4.28
N PHE A 25 -16.32 14.31 -3.88
CA PHE A 25 -16.95 13.24 -3.10
C PHE A 25 -16.94 11.90 -3.86
N LEU A 26 -17.34 11.90 -5.13
CA LEU A 26 -17.32 10.69 -5.96
C LEU A 26 -15.90 10.18 -6.17
N PHE A 27 -14.95 11.07 -6.43
CA PHE A 27 -13.55 10.72 -6.61
C PHE A 27 -12.97 10.05 -5.34
N THR A 28 -13.16 10.67 -4.17
CA THR A 28 -12.63 10.14 -2.91
C THR A 28 -13.37 8.89 -2.41
N LYS A 29 -14.61 8.70 -2.85
CA LYS A 29 -15.39 7.51 -2.49
C LYS A 29 -15.06 6.29 -3.35
N PHE A 30 -14.79 6.48 -4.65
CA PHE A 30 -14.70 5.37 -5.61
C PHE A 30 -13.33 5.22 -6.29
N ILE A 31 -12.47 6.21 -6.24
CA ILE A 31 -11.22 6.20 -7.00
C ILE A 31 -10.00 6.18 -6.09
N ALA A 32 -9.92 7.10 -5.13
CA ALA A 32 -8.70 7.23 -4.34
C ALA A 32 -8.99 7.71 -2.92
N LYS A 33 -8.26 7.14 -1.94
CA LYS A 33 -8.30 7.55 -0.53
C LYS A 33 -6.99 8.20 -0.10
N PRO A 34 -7.02 9.27 0.71
CA PRO A 34 -5.82 9.80 1.32
C PRO A 34 -5.25 8.79 2.32
N VAL A 35 -3.92 8.66 2.33
CA VAL A 35 -3.18 7.86 3.30
C VAL A 35 -2.09 8.69 3.94
N ARG A 36 -1.86 8.47 5.23
CA ARG A 36 -0.71 9.01 5.96
C ARG A 36 0.07 7.85 6.55
N VAL A 37 1.36 7.86 6.29
CA VAL A 37 2.30 6.86 6.80
C VAL A 37 2.74 7.28 8.19
N ASN A 38 2.51 6.42 9.18
CA ASN A 38 2.87 6.70 10.57
C ASN A 38 3.86 5.68 11.13
N GLN A 39 4.57 4.94 10.27
CA GLN A 39 5.51 3.89 10.66
C GLN A 39 6.62 3.72 9.61
N ASN A 40 7.75 3.19 10.06
CA ASN A 40 8.90 2.90 9.21
C ASN A 40 8.89 1.51 8.57
N SER A 41 7.77 0.80 8.59
CA SER A 41 7.70 -0.59 8.10
C SER A 41 7.97 -0.76 6.60
N MET A 42 7.86 0.31 5.82
CA MET A 42 8.12 0.35 4.38
C MET A 42 9.38 1.13 4.02
N TYR A 43 10.21 1.50 5.01
CA TYR A 43 11.50 2.14 4.75
C TYR A 43 12.44 1.19 3.99
N PRO A 44 13.24 1.65 3.04
CA PRO A 44 13.40 3.04 2.56
C PRO A 44 12.41 3.42 1.44
N THR A 45 11.54 2.51 1.00
CA THR A 45 10.59 2.70 -0.11
C THR A 45 9.61 3.82 0.20
N VAL A 46 8.99 3.78 1.37
CA VAL A 46 8.08 4.81 1.87
C VAL A 46 8.56 5.30 3.24
N LEU A 47 8.72 6.61 3.37
CA LEU A 47 9.20 7.22 4.63
C LEU A 47 8.05 7.43 5.62
N ASP A 48 8.40 7.40 6.90
CA ASP A 48 7.48 7.85 7.96
C ASP A 48 7.02 9.29 7.71
N GLN A 49 5.80 9.62 8.15
CA GLN A 49 5.12 10.90 7.95
C GLN A 49 4.85 11.28 6.49
N SER A 50 5.09 10.38 5.54
CA SER A 50 4.67 10.58 4.15
C SER A 50 3.15 10.71 4.06
N VAL A 51 2.70 11.56 3.13
CA VAL A 51 1.27 11.75 2.82
C VAL A 51 1.08 11.45 1.33
N GLY A 52 0.06 10.69 1.02
CA GLY A 52 -0.24 10.31 -0.35
C GLY A 52 -1.69 9.93 -0.54
N ILE A 53 -1.96 9.36 -1.69
CA ILE A 53 -3.26 8.77 -2.04
C ILE A 53 -3.05 7.34 -2.52
N THR A 54 -3.98 6.46 -2.18
CA THR A 54 -4.02 5.08 -2.67
C THR A 54 -5.20 4.87 -3.59
N ASN A 55 -5.04 4.02 -4.59
CA ASN A 55 -6.07 3.68 -5.56
C ASN A 55 -6.98 2.58 -4.98
N ILE A 56 -8.25 2.91 -4.79
CA ILE A 56 -9.27 1.97 -4.30
C ILE A 56 -10.01 1.28 -5.45
N PHE A 57 -10.11 1.92 -6.61
CA PHE A 57 -10.81 1.39 -7.77
C PHE A 57 -10.18 0.09 -8.28
N SER A 58 -8.85 0.01 -8.29
CA SER A 58 -8.13 -1.20 -8.70
C SER A 58 -8.45 -2.41 -7.83
N VAL A 59 -8.70 -2.19 -6.54
CA VAL A 59 -9.01 -3.27 -5.60
C VAL A 59 -10.51 -3.59 -5.58
N GLU A 60 -11.35 -2.56 -5.35
CA GLU A 60 -12.79 -2.77 -5.14
C GLU A 60 -13.54 -3.15 -6.42
N VAL A 61 -13.06 -2.72 -7.60
CA VAL A 61 -13.75 -2.94 -8.87
C VAL A 61 -13.02 -3.91 -9.79
N LEU A 62 -11.70 -3.80 -9.90
CA LEU A 62 -10.91 -4.62 -10.81
C LEU A 62 -10.40 -5.91 -10.18
N HIS A 63 -10.41 -6.01 -8.84
CA HIS A 63 -9.79 -7.12 -8.09
C HIS A 63 -8.35 -7.41 -8.55
N ASP A 64 -7.62 -6.33 -8.88
CA ASP A 64 -6.28 -6.36 -9.46
C ASP A 64 -5.24 -6.23 -8.35
N ILE A 65 -4.89 -7.36 -7.73
CA ILE A 65 -3.80 -7.48 -6.77
C ILE A 65 -2.73 -8.40 -7.36
N ASN A 66 -1.52 -7.88 -7.52
CA ASN A 66 -0.40 -8.61 -8.08
C ASN A 66 0.72 -8.78 -7.04
N ARG A 67 1.58 -9.75 -7.29
CA ARG A 67 2.77 -9.93 -6.46
C ARG A 67 3.67 -8.70 -6.57
N PHE A 68 4.16 -8.28 -5.42
CA PHE A 68 4.98 -7.10 -5.18
C PHE A 68 4.25 -5.76 -5.25
N ASP A 69 2.95 -5.75 -5.47
CA ASP A 69 2.16 -4.53 -5.26
C ASP A 69 2.29 -4.01 -3.82
N ILE A 70 2.39 -2.71 -3.68
CA ILE A 70 2.19 -2.06 -2.38
C ILE A 70 0.69 -1.92 -2.17
N VAL A 71 0.22 -2.38 -1.02
CA VAL A 71 -1.20 -2.34 -0.65
C VAL A 71 -1.40 -1.67 0.70
N VAL A 72 -2.57 -1.11 0.89
CA VAL A 72 -3.05 -0.69 2.20
C VAL A 72 -4.01 -1.77 2.68
N VAL A 73 -3.65 -2.48 3.75
CA VAL A 73 -4.47 -3.54 4.36
C VAL A 73 -5.03 -3.08 5.70
N GLN A 74 -6.24 -3.47 6.01
CA GLN A 74 -6.86 -3.23 7.30
C GLN A 74 -6.79 -4.49 8.16
N THR A 75 -6.21 -4.36 9.35
CA THR A 75 -6.18 -5.43 10.35
C THR A 75 -7.56 -5.62 11.00
N ASP A 76 -7.78 -6.75 11.66
CA ASP A 76 -9.06 -7.04 12.32
C ASP A 76 -9.37 -6.06 13.47
N ASP A 77 -8.36 -5.41 14.06
CA ASP A 77 -8.51 -4.33 15.04
C ASP A 77 -8.71 -2.94 14.42
N GLY A 78 -8.89 -2.87 13.08
CA GLY A 78 -9.23 -1.66 12.34
C GLY A 78 -8.05 -0.74 12.00
N LYS A 79 -6.81 -1.17 12.23
CA LYS A 79 -5.62 -0.40 11.85
C LYS A 79 -5.31 -0.57 10.37
N ASN A 80 -4.91 0.50 9.72
CA ASN A 80 -4.44 0.46 8.35
C ASN A 80 -2.92 0.32 8.32
N LEU A 81 -2.43 -0.69 7.61
CA LEU A 81 -1.02 -0.96 7.40
C LEU A 81 -0.69 -0.82 5.92
N ILE A 82 0.48 -0.29 5.62
CA ILE A 82 1.03 -0.27 4.27
C ILE A 82 2.06 -1.41 4.20
N LYS A 83 1.87 -2.31 3.25
CA LYS A 83 2.70 -3.51 3.08
C LYS A 83 2.85 -3.86 1.61
N ARG A 84 3.79 -4.75 1.32
CA ARG A 84 3.99 -5.31 -0.02
C ARG A 84 3.50 -6.75 -0.07
N VAL A 85 2.75 -7.08 -1.10
CA VAL A 85 2.27 -8.44 -1.35
C VAL A 85 3.44 -9.31 -1.80
N VAL A 86 3.74 -10.38 -1.08
CA VAL A 86 4.78 -11.35 -1.45
C VAL A 86 4.20 -12.72 -1.77
N GLY A 87 3.02 -13.06 -1.27
CA GLY A 87 2.26 -14.26 -1.59
C GLY A 87 0.87 -13.91 -2.09
N LEU A 88 0.40 -14.60 -3.13
CA LEU A 88 -0.93 -14.50 -3.73
C LEU A 88 -1.79 -15.69 -3.31
N PRO A 89 -3.12 -15.65 -3.50
CA PRO A 89 -3.98 -16.78 -3.22
C PRO A 89 -3.47 -18.09 -3.81
N ASN A 90 -3.54 -19.17 -3.00
CA ASN A 90 -3.07 -20.52 -3.29
C ASN A 90 -1.55 -20.68 -3.47
N ASP A 91 -0.75 -19.65 -3.23
CA ASP A 91 0.70 -19.83 -3.19
C ASP A 91 1.15 -20.60 -1.94
N THR A 92 2.22 -21.33 -2.11
CA THR A 92 3.02 -21.83 -0.99
C THR A 92 4.29 -20.99 -0.89
N ILE A 93 4.48 -20.31 0.22
CA ILE A 93 5.61 -19.41 0.44
C ILE A 93 6.47 -19.86 1.61
N SER A 94 7.76 -19.60 1.52
CA SER A 94 8.71 -19.73 2.63
C SER A 94 9.86 -18.76 2.47
N PHE A 95 10.59 -18.50 3.55
CA PHE A 95 11.85 -17.78 3.52
C PHE A 95 12.95 -18.64 4.15
N LYS A 96 14.09 -18.71 3.48
CA LYS A 96 15.26 -19.40 3.99
C LYS A 96 16.52 -18.65 3.61
N ASN A 97 17.29 -18.25 4.61
CA ASN A 97 18.53 -17.48 4.44
C ASN A 97 18.33 -16.22 3.55
N ASP A 98 17.32 -15.40 3.85
CA ASP A 98 16.88 -14.20 3.09
C ASP A 98 16.29 -14.44 1.71
N VAL A 99 16.21 -15.68 1.24
CA VAL A 99 15.63 -16.01 -0.07
C VAL A 99 14.13 -16.29 0.09
N LEU A 100 13.32 -15.57 -0.66
CA LEU A 100 11.89 -15.87 -0.81
C LEU A 100 11.74 -17.06 -1.76
N TYR A 101 10.97 -18.07 -1.32
CA TYR A 101 10.52 -19.15 -2.19
C TYR A 101 9.01 -19.04 -2.38
N VAL A 102 8.58 -19.18 -3.62
CA VAL A 102 7.17 -19.24 -4.00
C VAL A 102 6.95 -20.51 -4.80
N ASN A 103 6.07 -21.38 -4.31
CA ASN A 103 5.78 -22.68 -4.92
C ASN A 103 7.07 -23.51 -5.13
N GLY A 104 7.98 -23.44 -4.16
CA GLY A 104 9.27 -24.15 -4.18
C GLY A 104 10.36 -23.53 -5.05
N LEU A 105 10.09 -22.42 -5.77
CA LEU A 105 11.07 -21.74 -6.60
C LEU A 105 11.58 -20.46 -5.94
N PRO A 106 12.88 -20.16 -6.00
CA PRO A 106 13.44 -18.93 -5.48
C PRO A 106 12.93 -17.74 -6.30
N MET A 107 12.57 -16.66 -5.62
CA MET A 107 12.06 -15.44 -6.22
C MET A 107 12.86 -14.23 -5.80
N GLU A 108 13.35 -13.48 -6.77
CA GLU A 108 14.05 -12.23 -6.54
C GLU A 108 13.10 -11.14 -6.03
N GLN A 109 13.65 -10.21 -5.26
CA GLN A 109 12.93 -9.10 -4.66
C GLN A 109 13.59 -7.77 -5.08
N PRO A 110 13.48 -7.37 -6.36
CA PRO A 110 14.24 -6.26 -6.94
C PRO A 110 13.84 -4.87 -6.38
N PHE A 111 12.74 -4.80 -5.65
CA PHE A 111 12.27 -3.58 -4.99
C PHE A 111 13.01 -3.25 -3.68
N LEU A 112 13.77 -4.20 -3.13
CA LEU A 112 14.53 -3.97 -1.91
C LEU A 112 15.82 -3.18 -2.24
N ASP A 113 16.07 -2.13 -1.46
CA ASP A 113 17.31 -1.37 -1.55
C ASP A 113 18.49 -2.21 -1.05
N GLU A 114 19.40 -2.59 -1.95
CA GLU A 114 20.50 -3.50 -1.67
C GLU A 114 21.48 -2.92 -0.61
N ALA A 115 21.72 -1.61 -0.64
CA ALA A 115 22.60 -0.98 0.34
C ALA A 115 22.00 -1.06 1.74
N TYR A 116 20.70 -0.79 1.87
CA TYR A 116 19.98 -0.91 3.12
C TYR A 116 19.91 -2.36 3.61
N VAL A 117 19.60 -3.29 2.73
CA VAL A 117 19.59 -4.73 3.07
C VAL A 117 20.94 -5.16 3.62
N ASN A 118 22.06 -4.78 2.98
CA ASN A 118 23.40 -5.16 3.43
C ASN A 118 23.78 -4.51 4.77
N GLU A 119 23.36 -3.25 4.98
CA GLU A 119 23.56 -2.57 6.29
C GLU A 119 22.83 -3.31 7.41
N GLU A 120 21.57 -3.68 7.22
CA GLU A 120 20.79 -4.37 8.24
C GLU A 120 21.25 -5.81 8.47
N LYS A 121 21.70 -6.52 7.42
CA LYS A 121 22.32 -7.84 7.53
C LYS A 121 23.61 -7.80 8.34
N ALA A 122 24.42 -6.76 8.20
CA ALA A 122 25.62 -6.59 9.01
C ALA A 122 25.31 -6.42 10.51
N LYS A 123 24.11 -5.92 10.86
CA LYS A 123 23.68 -5.75 12.26
C LYS A 123 23.03 -7.00 12.84
N TYR A 124 22.23 -7.72 12.05
CA TYR A 124 21.33 -8.78 12.53
C TYR A 124 21.64 -10.17 11.97
N GLY A 125 22.57 -10.30 11.02
CA GLY A 125 22.90 -11.56 10.35
C GLY A 125 21.98 -11.88 9.18
N LEU A 126 20.65 -11.72 9.35
CA LEU A 126 19.63 -11.87 8.32
C LEU A 126 18.82 -10.58 8.20
N PHE A 127 18.36 -10.26 6.99
CA PHE A 127 17.42 -9.17 6.74
C PHE A 127 15.96 -9.62 6.93
N THR A 128 15.66 -10.82 6.43
CA THR A 128 14.37 -11.48 6.63
C THR A 128 14.61 -12.80 7.38
N ASN A 129 14.01 -12.96 8.55
CA ASN A 129 14.06 -14.21 9.28
C ASN A 129 13.44 -15.34 8.46
N ASP A 130 13.94 -16.54 8.70
CA ASP A 130 13.37 -17.75 8.09
C ASP A 130 11.88 -17.87 8.46
N ILE A 131 11.08 -18.26 7.47
CA ILE A 131 9.65 -18.51 7.60
C ILE A 131 9.40 -19.92 7.08
N GLU A 132 8.82 -20.76 7.93
CA GLU A 132 8.38 -22.10 7.56
C GLU A 132 7.38 -22.03 6.39
N GLU A 133 7.26 -23.13 5.67
CA GLU A 133 6.37 -23.19 4.52
C GLU A 133 4.92 -22.99 4.92
N ILE A 134 4.26 -22.01 4.28
CA ILE A 134 2.87 -21.63 4.49
C ILE A 134 2.15 -21.70 3.15
N THR A 135 1.08 -22.47 3.06
CA THR A 135 0.17 -22.48 1.90
C THR A 135 -1.01 -21.56 2.18
N LEU A 136 -1.18 -20.57 1.30
CA LEU A 136 -2.24 -19.56 1.39
C LEU A 136 -3.58 -20.12 0.90
N GLY A 137 -4.65 -19.70 1.56
CA GLY A 137 -6.01 -19.99 1.11
C GLY A 137 -6.38 -19.27 -0.21
N PRO A 138 -7.58 -19.57 -0.76
CA PRO A 138 -8.01 -19.05 -2.05
C PRO A 138 -8.32 -17.54 -2.07
N ASP A 139 -8.41 -16.90 -0.93
CA ASP A 139 -8.65 -15.47 -0.73
C ASP A 139 -7.59 -14.80 0.16
N GLU A 140 -6.47 -15.50 0.40
CA GLU A 140 -5.40 -15.04 1.29
C GLU A 140 -4.20 -14.51 0.51
N ILE A 141 -3.65 -13.42 1.02
CA ILE A 141 -2.38 -12.81 0.57
C ILE A 141 -1.41 -12.73 1.72
N TYR A 142 -0.14 -12.87 1.44
CA TYR A 142 0.92 -12.68 2.42
C TYR A 142 1.66 -11.38 2.16
N CYS A 143 1.62 -10.50 3.14
CA CYS A 143 2.13 -9.14 3.00
C CYS A 143 3.29 -8.89 3.96
N LEU A 144 4.39 -8.33 3.45
CA LEU A 144 5.55 -7.95 4.25
C LEU A 144 5.84 -6.45 4.12
N GLY A 145 6.44 -5.89 5.16
CA GLY A 145 7.06 -4.58 5.05
C GLY A 145 8.42 -4.66 4.35
N ASP A 146 8.79 -3.64 3.60
CA ASP A 146 10.11 -3.57 2.97
C ASP A 146 11.22 -3.45 4.01
N ASN A 147 10.92 -2.86 5.16
CA ASN A 147 11.79 -2.81 6.33
C ASN A 147 11.63 -4.09 7.19
N ARG A 148 12.12 -5.21 6.68
CA ARG A 148 11.93 -6.54 7.27
C ARG A 148 12.23 -6.63 8.77
N PRO A 149 13.36 -6.08 9.30
CA PRO A 149 13.67 -6.17 10.72
C PRO A 149 12.71 -5.42 11.64
N TYR A 150 12.04 -4.37 11.11
CA TYR A 150 11.22 -3.46 11.91
C TYR A 150 9.75 -3.45 11.51
N SER A 151 9.31 -4.43 10.72
CA SER A 151 7.93 -4.51 10.25
C SER A 151 7.12 -5.53 11.05
N LYS A 152 5.97 -5.08 11.54
CA LYS A 152 4.87 -5.97 11.95
C LYS A 152 3.97 -6.18 10.74
N ASP A 153 3.90 -7.42 10.27
CA ASP A 153 3.24 -7.78 9.01
C ASP A 153 2.68 -9.21 9.10
N SER A 154 2.51 -9.91 7.99
CA SER A 154 1.93 -11.26 7.99
C SER A 154 2.73 -12.28 8.82
N ARG A 155 3.98 -11.99 9.17
CA ARG A 155 4.76 -12.83 10.11
C ARG A 155 4.19 -12.78 11.54
N GLU A 156 3.53 -11.68 11.89
CA GLU A 156 2.93 -11.48 13.22
C GLU A 156 1.40 -11.64 13.17
N TYR A 157 0.75 -11.14 12.11
CA TYR A 157 -0.72 -11.14 11.97
C TYR A 157 -1.27 -12.37 11.25
N GLY A 158 -0.42 -13.16 10.60
CA GLY A 158 -0.86 -14.18 9.65
C GLY A 158 -1.20 -13.60 8.27
N PRO A 159 -1.64 -14.43 7.31
CA PRO A 159 -2.13 -13.98 6.03
C PRO A 159 -3.31 -13.01 6.17
N PHE A 160 -3.38 -12.02 5.28
CA PHE A 160 -4.55 -11.14 5.15
C PHE A 160 -5.49 -11.68 4.08
N ARG A 161 -6.79 -11.42 4.23
CA ARG A 161 -7.74 -11.69 3.15
C ARG A 161 -7.69 -10.58 2.11
N GLU A 162 -7.93 -10.90 0.85
CA GLU A 162 -8.04 -9.90 -0.21
C GLU A 162 -9.09 -8.82 0.14
N SER A 163 -10.18 -9.20 0.80
CA SER A 163 -11.21 -8.26 1.28
C SER A 163 -10.74 -7.25 2.34
N GLN A 164 -9.59 -7.48 2.96
CA GLN A 164 -8.95 -6.53 3.88
C GLN A 164 -8.08 -5.49 3.17
N VAL A 165 -7.86 -5.65 1.85
CA VAL A 165 -7.12 -4.67 1.05
C VAL A 165 -8.05 -3.51 0.72
N ILE A 166 -7.71 -2.31 1.18
CA ILE A 166 -8.50 -1.09 0.99
C ILE A 166 -7.93 -0.16 -0.07
N GLY A 167 -6.79 -0.50 -0.65
CA GLY A 167 -6.18 0.28 -1.74
C GLY A 167 -4.86 -0.32 -2.22
N LYS A 168 -4.52 -0.02 -3.48
CA LYS A 168 -3.32 -0.47 -4.19
C LYS A 168 -2.46 0.72 -4.60
N GLY A 169 -1.15 0.56 -4.48
CA GLY A 169 -0.17 1.60 -4.78
C GLY A 169 -0.30 2.82 -3.88
N ILE A 170 0.71 3.64 -3.88
CA ILE A 170 0.69 4.94 -3.19
C ILE A 170 1.28 5.98 -4.12
N PHE A 171 0.53 7.03 -4.38
CA PHE A 171 1.04 8.23 -5.01
C PHE A 171 1.38 9.23 -3.92
N LEU A 172 2.69 9.46 -3.70
CA LEU A 172 3.19 10.35 -2.66
C LEU A 172 2.99 11.81 -3.07
N LEU A 173 2.36 12.58 -2.18
CA LEU A 173 2.21 14.03 -2.28
C LEU A 173 3.26 14.75 -1.44
N TYR A 174 3.72 14.13 -0.36
CA TYR A 174 4.75 14.63 0.56
C TYR A 174 5.57 13.44 1.09
N PRO A 175 6.89 13.57 1.25
CA PRO A 175 7.72 14.76 1.02
C PRO A 175 7.91 15.07 -0.49
N PHE A 176 8.04 16.35 -0.82
CA PHE A 176 8.07 16.82 -2.23
C PHE A 176 9.24 16.28 -3.06
N ASN A 177 10.35 15.92 -2.41
CA ASN A 177 11.50 15.28 -3.08
C ASN A 177 11.25 13.80 -3.46
N ARG A 178 10.11 13.25 -3.05
CA ARG A 178 9.63 11.88 -3.40
C ARG A 178 8.24 11.91 -4.04
N PHE A 179 7.83 13.07 -4.57
CA PHE A 179 6.54 13.20 -5.24
C PHE A 179 6.42 12.24 -6.42
N GLY A 180 5.39 11.39 -6.42
CA GLY A 180 5.15 10.41 -7.48
C GLY A 180 4.59 9.10 -6.99
N GLY A 181 4.39 8.17 -7.93
CA GLY A 181 3.96 6.81 -7.63
C GLY A 181 5.08 5.99 -6.99
N VAL A 182 4.70 5.14 -6.03
CA VAL A 182 5.57 4.13 -5.43
C VAL A 182 4.91 2.77 -5.68
N GLU A 183 5.65 1.91 -6.36
CA GLU A 183 5.24 0.55 -6.71
C GLU A 183 6.11 -0.49 -6.02
#